data_90cd567126e43f907cbfc207cba9b028
#
_entry.id   90cd567126e43f907cbfc207cba9b028
#
_cell.length_a   1.000
_cell.length_b   1.000
_cell.length_c   1.000
_cell.angle_alpha   90.00
_cell.angle_beta   90.00
_cell.angle_gamma   90.00
#
_symmetry.space_group_name_H-M   'P 1'
#
loop_
_entity.id
_entity.type
_entity.pdbx_description
1 polymer ?
#
loop_
_entity_poly.entity_id
_entity_poly.type
_entity_poly.pdbx_seq_one_letter_code
_entity_poly.pdbx_strand_id
1 'polypeptide(L)'
;MLSREAVRLLKPVTRFVDNSPFWQYQSDGLAIFLTNGFLHYYRVPLVFEELVVVAKRFHLKPLLPLLFNDGQFYVLALSQNKSRLFECTRHSVCEVELEGVPQNLDEAIRLDEPKKQLQLHTGSGAAVFHGHGGGVDDMKNQLLQYFRQIDQGISRCLQNENAPLVLAGVDYLFPIYREVNTYACLRDVGINGNPDEQKSEELQTKAWELVSPLFMKQRDDALTRYHQLTGSGRTSNDVATVVEAAFLGRVEMLFVGVGIQRWGQFDQEHGRAEIHAEAQPGDEDLLDWAAIQTLRNGGAVFASSPSEVPDGMALSAVFRF
;
A
#
# COMPACT_ATOMS: atom_id res chain seq x y z
N MET A 1 -18.46 38.70 -3.46
CA MET A 1 -19.63 37.97 -2.91
C MET A 1 -19.56 36.56 -3.44
N LEU A 2 -19.45 35.55 -2.57
CA LEU A 2 -19.51 34.15 -3.00
C LEU A 2 -20.87 33.87 -3.67
N SER A 3 -20.87 33.13 -4.78
CA SER A 3 -22.12 32.74 -5.43
C SER A 3 -22.97 31.88 -4.48
N ARG A 4 -24.30 31.91 -4.60
CA ARG A 4 -25.19 31.07 -3.77
C ARG A 4 -24.86 29.58 -3.90
N GLU A 5 -24.37 29.15 -5.05
CA GLU A 5 -23.95 27.78 -5.31
C GLU A 5 -22.69 27.40 -4.55
N ALA A 6 -21.67 28.28 -4.52
CA ALA A 6 -20.44 28.07 -3.76
C ALA A 6 -20.74 27.95 -2.26
N VAL A 7 -21.60 28.82 -1.71
CA VAL A 7 -22.04 28.75 -0.31
C VAL A 7 -22.75 27.44 -0.01
N ARG A 8 -23.61 26.98 -0.91
CA ARG A 8 -24.35 25.71 -0.77
C ARG A 8 -23.37 24.53 -0.84
N LEU A 9 -22.41 24.54 -1.75
CA LEU A 9 -21.41 23.50 -1.91
C LEU A 9 -20.53 23.39 -0.65
N LEU A 10 -20.04 24.50 -0.10
CA LEU A 10 -19.15 24.55 1.04
C LEU A 10 -19.82 24.26 2.40
N LYS A 11 -21.16 24.37 2.48
CA LYS A 11 -21.91 24.21 3.73
C LYS A 11 -21.59 22.90 4.50
N PRO A 12 -21.36 21.72 3.88
CA PRO A 12 -20.98 20.51 4.61
C PRO A 12 -19.61 20.62 5.29
N VAL A 13 -18.67 21.34 4.69
CA VAL A 13 -17.29 21.49 5.20
C VAL A 13 -17.20 22.52 6.31
N THR A 14 -18.02 23.59 6.27
CA THR A 14 -18.05 24.62 7.32
C THR A 14 -18.40 24.06 8.69
N ARG A 15 -19.03 22.88 8.76
CA ARG A 15 -19.32 22.18 10.03
C ARG A 15 -18.06 21.70 10.75
N PHE A 16 -16.94 21.53 10.03
CA PHE A 16 -15.69 21.12 10.63
C PHE A 16 -14.99 22.26 11.34
N VAL A 17 -15.20 23.53 10.91
CA VAL A 17 -14.48 24.70 11.43
C VAL A 17 -14.62 24.83 12.94
N ASP A 18 -15.84 24.68 13.47
CA ASP A 18 -16.14 24.85 14.89
C ASP A 18 -16.24 23.52 15.63
N ASN A 19 -15.86 22.39 15.01
CA ASN A 19 -15.96 21.06 15.59
C ASN A 19 -14.66 20.67 16.31
N SER A 20 -14.53 21.07 17.58
CA SER A 20 -13.35 20.75 18.40
C SER A 20 -13.02 19.25 18.45
N PRO A 21 -13.97 18.30 18.59
CA PRO A 21 -13.67 16.86 18.50
C PRO A 21 -13.08 16.45 17.17
N PHE A 22 -13.52 17.04 16.04
CA PHE A 22 -12.96 16.76 14.74
C PHE A 22 -11.46 17.10 14.67
N TRP A 23 -11.06 18.25 15.23
CA TRP A 23 -9.68 18.73 15.22
C TRP A 23 -8.79 18.04 16.25
N GLN A 24 -9.39 17.50 17.33
CA GLN A 24 -8.64 16.80 18.38
C GLN A 24 -8.01 15.48 17.90
N TYR A 25 -8.60 14.85 16.88
CA TYR A 25 -8.14 13.57 16.34
C TYR A 25 -7.67 13.72 14.88
N GLN A 26 -6.80 14.70 14.62
CA GLN A 26 -6.17 14.89 13.31
C GLN A 26 -4.86 14.10 13.19
N SER A 27 -4.40 13.93 11.95
CA SER A 27 -3.06 13.51 11.59
C SER A 27 -2.29 14.71 11.03
N ASP A 28 -1.11 14.49 10.44
CA ASP A 28 -0.25 15.55 9.93
C ASP A 28 -0.89 16.35 8.79
N GLY A 29 -1.75 15.70 7.99
CA GLY A 29 -2.47 16.34 6.90
C GLY A 29 -3.94 15.95 6.85
N LEU A 30 -4.74 16.83 6.24
CA LEU A 30 -6.16 16.63 6.00
C LEU A 30 -6.48 16.89 4.53
N ALA A 31 -6.94 15.87 3.80
CA ALA A 31 -7.45 16.01 2.45
C ALA A 31 -8.97 15.95 2.43
N ILE A 32 -9.63 16.95 1.83
CA ILE A 32 -11.08 17.01 1.72
C ILE A 32 -11.49 17.03 0.24
N PHE A 33 -12.35 16.10 -0.14
CA PHE A 33 -12.94 16.00 -1.47
C PHE A 33 -14.42 16.31 -1.41
N LEU A 34 -14.81 17.34 -2.14
CA LEU A 34 -16.16 17.88 -2.08
C LEU A 34 -16.72 18.06 -3.49
N THR A 35 -17.92 17.54 -3.72
CA THR A 35 -18.74 17.87 -4.89
C THR A 35 -20.21 17.84 -4.50
N ASN A 36 -21.11 18.12 -5.42
CA ASN A 36 -22.53 18.18 -5.11
C ASN A 36 -23.07 16.81 -4.66
N GLY A 37 -23.45 16.72 -3.39
CA GLY A 37 -23.93 15.46 -2.77
C GLY A 37 -22.82 14.49 -2.33
N PHE A 38 -21.56 14.85 -2.47
CA PHE A 38 -20.43 14.02 -2.02
C PHE A 38 -19.46 14.84 -1.18
N LEU A 39 -19.13 14.34 0.01
CA LEU A 39 -18.10 14.86 0.89
C LEU A 39 -17.33 13.67 1.46
N HIS A 40 -16.06 13.63 1.18
CA HIS A 40 -15.15 12.65 1.78
C HIS A 40 -13.89 13.35 2.27
N TYR A 41 -13.32 12.86 3.38
CA TYR A 41 -12.08 13.40 3.90
C TYR A 41 -11.17 12.28 4.40
N TYR A 42 -9.87 12.52 4.28
CA TYR A 42 -8.82 11.62 4.74
C TYR A 42 -7.90 12.36 5.69
N ARG A 43 -7.62 11.77 6.83
CA ARG A 43 -6.53 12.16 7.71
C ARG A 43 -5.32 11.35 7.29
N VAL A 44 -4.25 12.04 6.94
CA VAL A 44 -3.10 11.40 6.32
C VAL A 44 -1.81 11.76 7.06
N PRO A 45 -0.86 10.83 7.19
CA PRO A 45 0.41 11.07 7.86
C PRO A 45 1.42 11.78 6.93
N LEU A 46 0.95 12.77 6.19
CA LEU A 46 1.74 13.59 5.28
C LEU A 46 1.50 15.06 5.57
N VAL A 47 2.58 15.82 5.72
CA VAL A 47 2.53 17.26 5.73
C VAL A 47 2.54 17.78 4.30
N PHE A 48 1.57 18.60 3.93
CA PHE A 48 1.54 19.32 2.67
C PHE A 48 1.06 20.75 2.87
N GLU A 49 1.47 21.62 1.96
CA GLU A 49 1.05 23.02 1.98
C GLU A 49 -0.46 23.15 1.74
N GLU A 50 -1.04 24.22 2.26
CA GLU A 50 -2.46 24.52 2.02
C GLU A 50 -2.71 24.69 0.52
N LEU A 51 -3.63 23.89 0.00
CA LEU A 51 -4.00 23.91 -1.42
C LEU A 51 -5.50 23.75 -1.58
N VAL A 52 -6.11 24.66 -2.34
CA VAL A 52 -7.50 24.56 -2.76
C VAL A 52 -7.57 24.47 -4.28
N VAL A 53 -8.10 23.38 -4.80
CA VAL A 53 -8.26 23.16 -6.25
C VAL A 53 -9.74 23.06 -6.58
N VAL A 54 -10.19 23.88 -7.53
CA VAL A 54 -11.55 23.82 -8.11
C VAL A 54 -11.42 23.40 -9.57
N ALA A 55 -11.74 22.13 -9.85
CA ALA A 55 -11.57 21.53 -11.16
C ALA A 55 -12.71 20.55 -11.48
N LYS A 56 -12.73 20.00 -12.68
CA LYS A 56 -13.69 18.96 -13.11
C LYS A 56 -13.43 17.61 -12.46
N ARG A 57 -12.25 17.40 -11.89
CA ARG A 57 -11.79 16.17 -11.22
C ARG A 57 -11.23 16.49 -9.85
N PHE A 58 -11.15 15.48 -8.98
CA PHE A 58 -10.40 15.59 -7.74
C PHE A 58 -8.90 15.64 -8.02
N HIS A 59 -8.19 16.50 -7.32
CA HIS A 59 -6.75 16.65 -7.36
C HIS A 59 -6.14 15.66 -6.37
N LEU A 60 -5.42 14.65 -6.87
CA LEU A 60 -4.92 13.53 -6.07
C LEU A 60 -3.39 13.54 -5.89
N LYS A 61 -2.68 14.34 -6.66
CA LYS A 61 -1.20 14.36 -6.66
C LYS A 61 -0.56 14.48 -5.28
N PRO A 62 -1.04 15.32 -4.33
CA PRO A 62 -0.46 15.36 -2.98
C PRO A 62 -0.58 14.06 -2.19
N LEU A 63 -1.51 13.17 -2.55
CA LEU A 63 -1.72 11.87 -1.92
C LEU A 63 -0.99 10.73 -2.62
N LEU A 64 -0.44 10.95 -3.81
CA LEU A 64 0.27 9.91 -4.56
C LEU A 64 1.48 9.31 -3.80
N PRO A 65 2.25 10.07 -2.99
CA PRO A 65 3.30 9.47 -2.18
C PRO A 65 2.79 8.34 -1.27
N LEU A 66 1.58 8.46 -0.71
CA LEU A 66 0.97 7.40 0.12
C LEU A 66 0.68 6.12 -0.66
N LEU A 67 0.42 6.23 -1.97
CA LEU A 67 0.05 5.09 -2.79
C LEU A 67 1.28 4.37 -3.37
N PHE A 68 2.40 5.08 -3.59
CA PHE A 68 3.52 4.55 -4.38
C PHE A 68 4.88 4.63 -3.70
N ASN A 69 5.10 5.58 -2.77
CA ASN A 69 6.36 5.74 -2.05
C ASN A 69 6.33 5.12 -0.65
N ASP A 70 5.14 4.93 -0.09
CA ASP A 70 4.96 4.40 1.26
C ASP A 70 4.90 2.87 1.30
N GLY A 71 4.98 2.25 0.14
CA GLY A 71 5.08 0.82 -0.04
C GLY A 71 4.13 0.02 0.86
N GLN A 72 3.08 -0.55 0.29
CA GLN A 72 2.25 -1.51 1.03
C GLN A 72 3.07 -2.76 1.32
N PHE A 73 3.05 -3.21 2.56
CA PHE A 73 3.65 -4.46 3.01
C PHE A 73 2.81 -5.08 4.11
N TYR A 74 3.05 -6.34 4.39
CA TYR A 74 2.33 -7.07 5.42
C TYR A 74 3.29 -7.54 6.50
N VAL A 75 2.80 -7.60 7.75
CA VAL A 75 3.50 -8.21 8.88
C VAL A 75 2.65 -9.35 9.43
N LEU A 76 3.17 -10.56 9.39
CA LEU A 76 2.58 -11.71 10.04
C LEU A 76 3.25 -11.94 11.39
N ALA A 77 2.56 -11.55 12.45
CA ALA A 77 2.97 -11.81 13.83
C ALA A 77 2.59 -13.24 14.21
N LEU A 78 3.60 -14.09 14.36
CA LEU A 78 3.47 -15.52 14.68
C LEU A 78 3.72 -15.78 16.15
N SER A 79 2.71 -16.31 16.84
CA SER A 79 2.80 -16.80 18.20
C SER A 79 1.97 -18.08 18.35
N GLN A 80 2.26 -18.88 19.34
CA GLN A 80 1.41 -20.02 19.73
C GLN A 80 0.08 -19.54 20.34
N ASN A 81 0.08 -18.35 20.98
CA ASN A 81 -1.07 -17.79 21.65
C ASN A 81 -1.98 -17.01 20.71
N LYS A 82 -1.40 -16.31 19.73
CA LYS A 82 -2.16 -15.48 18.79
C LYS A 82 -1.36 -15.22 17.53
N SER A 83 -1.93 -15.53 16.36
CA SER A 83 -1.37 -15.08 15.09
C SER A 83 -2.19 -13.94 14.53
N ARG A 84 -1.51 -12.87 14.08
CA ARG A 84 -2.14 -11.65 13.57
C ARG A 84 -1.50 -11.24 12.26
N LEU A 85 -2.30 -10.82 11.30
CA LEU A 85 -1.84 -10.19 10.07
C LEU A 85 -2.06 -8.69 10.16
N PHE A 86 -1.05 -7.91 9.79
CA PHE A 86 -1.15 -6.47 9.68
C PHE A 86 -0.88 -6.05 8.25
N GLU A 87 -1.75 -5.22 7.70
CA GLU A 87 -1.49 -4.43 6.52
C GLU A 87 -0.81 -3.13 6.96
N CYS A 88 0.32 -2.84 6.37
CA CYS A 88 1.18 -1.74 6.76
C CYS A 88 1.56 -0.88 5.56
N THR A 89 1.75 0.40 5.83
CA THR A 89 2.51 1.32 4.99
C THR A 89 3.64 1.92 5.82
N ARG A 90 4.41 2.82 5.25
CA ARG A 90 5.42 3.57 6.01
C ARG A 90 4.85 4.26 7.24
N HIS A 91 3.58 4.72 7.20
CA HIS A 91 2.97 5.60 8.18
C HIS A 91 1.72 5.02 8.85
N SER A 92 1.26 3.87 8.43
CA SER A 92 0.02 3.28 8.97
C SER A 92 0.14 1.78 9.19
N VAL A 93 -0.62 1.28 10.15
CA VAL A 93 -0.79 -0.14 10.43
C VAL A 93 -2.26 -0.43 10.73
N CYS A 94 -2.81 -1.46 10.10
CA CYS A 94 -4.17 -1.94 10.32
C CYS A 94 -4.16 -3.46 10.49
N GLU A 95 -4.81 -3.98 11.53
CA GLU A 95 -4.95 -5.42 11.71
C GLU A 95 -5.99 -5.96 10.71
N VAL A 96 -5.61 -6.99 9.96
CA VAL A 96 -6.46 -7.66 8.96
C VAL A 96 -7.01 -8.93 9.56
N GLU A 97 -8.32 -9.08 9.56
CA GLU A 97 -8.98 -10.27 10.06
C GLU A 97 -8.81 -11.45 9.08
N LEU A 98 -8.28 -12.57 9.58
CA LEU A 98 -8.11 -13.79 8.83
C LEU A 98 -9.33 -14.70 9.03
N GLU A 99 -10.27 -14.69 8.10
CA GLU A 99 -11.48 -15.49 8.19
C GLU A 99 -11.18 -17.00 8.14
N GLY A 100 -11.76 -17.73 9.10
CA GLY A 100 -11.68 -19.19 9.15
C GLY A 100 -10.29 -19.73 9.50
N VAL A 101 -9.45 -18.91 10.12
CA VAL A 101 -8.14 -19.29 10.65
C VAL A 101 -8.22 -19.40 12.17
N PRO A 102 -7.70 -20.47 12.81
CA PRO A 102 -7.66 -20.57 14.26
C PRO A 102 -6.82 -19.44 14.85
N GLN A 103 -7.30 -18.86 15.95
CA GLN A 103 -6.64 -17.72 16.59
C GLN A 103 -5.33 -18.11 17.30
N ASN A 104 -5.25 -19.37 17.76
CA ASN A 104 -4.10 -19.91 18.48
C ASN A 104 -3.90 -21.40 18.22
N LEU A 105 -2.77 -21.92 18.70
CA LEU A 105 -2.39 -23.32 18.53
C LEU A 105 -3.39 -24.28 19.18
N ASP A 106 -3.91 -23.96 20.37
CA ASP A 106 -4.86 -24.81 21.08
C ASP A 106 -6.17 -24.97 20.30
N GLU A 107 -6.66 -23.92 19.68
CA GLU A 107 -7.83 -23.96 18.81
C GLU A 107 -7.58 -24.84 17.57
N ALA A 108 -6.42 -24.68 16.95
CA ALA A 108 -6.02 -25.48 15.79
C ALA A 108 -5.99 -26.98 16.12
N ILE A 109 -5.47 -27.37 17.30
CA ILE A 109 -5.41 -28.74 17.75
C ILE A 109 -6.83 -29.30 17.99
N ARG A 110 -7.70 -28.54 18.65
CA ARG A 110 -9.10 -28.96 18.90
C ARG A 110 -9.90 -29.17 17.62
N LEU A 111 -9.66 -28.37 16.60
CA LEU A 111 -10.35 -28.52 15.30
C LEU A 111 -9.91 -29.79 14.55
N ASP A 112 -8.73 -30.35 14.85
CA ASP A 112 -8.18 -31.54 14.20
C ASP A 112 -8.49 -32.87 14.94
N GLU A 113 -8.83 -32.82 16.24
CA GLU A 113 -9.17 -34.03 17.02
C GLU A 113 -10.36 -34.81 16.47
N PRO A 114 -11.46 -34.20 15.99
CA PRO A 114 -12.58 -34.96 15.41
C PRO A 114 -12.21 -35.75 14.15
N LYS A 115 -11.26 -35.26 13.36
CA LYS A 115 -10.81 -35.92 12.13
C LYS A 115 -9.98 -37.16 12.39
N LYS A 116 -9.18 -37.20 13.46
CA LYS A 116 -8.39 -38.36 13.88
C LYS A 116 -9.25 -39.49 14.44
N GLN A 117 -10.32 -39.17 15.20
CA GLN A 117 -11.23 -40.17 15.74
C GLN A 117 -12.06 -40.89 14.65
N LEU A 118 -12.41 -40.19 13.58
CA LEU A 118 -13.13 -40.80 12.45
C LEU A 118 -12.26 -41.78 11.61
N GLN A 119 -10.94 -41.60 11.60
CA GLN A 119 -10.01 -42.50 10.89
C GLN A 119 -9.62 -43.74 11.70
N LEU A 120 -9.73 -43.73 13.04
CA LEU A 120 -9.37 -44.84 13.93
C LEU A 120 -10.47 -45.91 14.05
N HIS A 121 -11.70 -45.71 13.55
CA HIS A 121 -12.81 -46.68 13.66
C HIS A 121 -12.90 -47.71 12.51
N THR A 122 -11.95 -47.75 11.57
CA THR A 122 -11.96 -48.72 10.47
C THR A 122 -10.82 -49.74 10.49
N GLY A 123 -10.11 -49.90 11.62
CA GLY A 123 -9.04 -50.90 11.74
C GLY A 123 -9.12 -51.67 13.05
N SER A 124 -9.63 -52.90 13.03
CA SER A 124 -9.54 -53.83 14.16
C SER A 124 -8.07 -54.30 14.30
N GLY A 125 -7.29 -53.72 15.18
CA GLY A 125 -5.95 -54.14 15.52
C GLY A 125 -5.49 -53.52 16.82
N ALA A 126 -5.06 -54.37 17.79
CA ALA A 126 -4.67 -53.99 19.15
C ALA A 126 -3.76 -52.80 19.22
N ALA A 127 -4.15 -51.80 20.02
CA ALA A 127 -3.34 -50.63 20.34
C ALA A 127 -2.11 -51.03 21.18
N VAL A 128 -0.94 -50.99 20.57
CA VAL A 128 0.34 -51.00 21.30
C VAL A 128 0.70 -49.55 21.65
N PHE A 129 0.58 -49.19 22.92
CA PHE A 129 1.09 -47.98 23.47
C PHE A 129 2.62 -48.03 23.50
N HIS A 130 3.28 -47.32 22.58
CA HIS A 130 4.68 -46.97 22.70
C HIS A 130 4.76 -45.53 23.24
N GLY A 131 4.84 -45.40 24.54
CA GLY A 131 5.33 -44.17 25.20
C GLY A 131 6.86 -44.10 25.09
N HIS A 132 7.32 -42.89 24.88
CA HIS A 132 8.67 -42.29 25.04
C HIS A 132 9.35 -41.89 23.73
N GLY A 133 9.35 -40.58 23.46
CA GLY A 133 10.12 -39.88 22.45
C GLY A 133 9.42 -38.73 21.75
N GLY A 134 8.13 -38.46 22.07
CA GLY A 134 7.25 -37.65 21.26
C GLY A 134 7.22 -36.12 21.51
N GLY A 135 7.92 -35.59 22.47
CA GLY A 135 7.63 -34.22 22.90
C GLY A 135 8.02 -33.11 21.92
N VAL A 136 9.16 -33.20 21.26
CA VAL A 136 9.65 -32.12 20.35
C VAL A 136 9.09 -32.29 18.94
N ASP A 137 9.07 -33.53 18.43
CA ASP A 137 8.54 -33.83 17.10
C ASP A 137 7.02 -33.63 17.03
N ASP A 138 6.28 -33.97 18.09
CA ASP A 138 4.85 -33.74 18.19
C ASP A 138 4.52 -32.25 18.20
N MET A 139 5.27 -31.44 18.95
CA MET A 139 5.11 -29.99 18.99
C MET A 139 5.38 -29.35 17.61
N LYS A 140 6.47 -29.79 16.94
CA LYS A 140 6.77 -29.30 15.57
C LYS A 140 5.63 -29.67 14.60
N ASN A 141 5.08 -30.87 14.66
CA ASN A 141 3.99 -31.30 13.81
C ASN A 141 2.71 -30.49 14.06
N GLN A 142 2.40 -30.20 15.33
CA GLN A 142 1.25 -29.35 15.69
C GLN A 142 1.43 -27.91 15.16
N LEU A 143 2.62 -27.34 15.29
CA LEU A 143 2.95 -26.02 14.71
C LEU A 143 2.85 -26.01 13.19
N LEU A 144 3.32 -27.04 12.50
CA LEU A 144 3.19 -27.16 11.04
C LEU A 144 1.72 -27.21 10.61
N GLN A 145 0.86 -27.93 11.33
CA GLN A 145 -0.58 -27.98 11.05
C GLN A 145 -1.23 -26.62 11.27
N TYR A 146 -0.93 -25.97 12.38
CA TYR A 146 -1.42 -24.62 12.69
C TYR A 146 -0.99 -23.61 11.62
N PHE A 147 0.28 -23.60 11.27
CA PHE A 147 0.82 -22.67 10.27
C PHE A 147 0.30 -22.94 8.85
N ARG A 148 -0.04 -24.18 8.49
CA ARG A 148 -0.76 -24.47 7.22
C ARG A 148 -2.13 -23.81 7.17
N GLN A 149 -2.86 -23.78 8.29
CA GLN A 149 -4.16 -23.13 8.35
C GLN A 149 -4.01 -21.60 8.25
N ILE A 150 -2.97 -21.03 8.89
CA ILE A 150 -2.64 -19.62 8.77
C ILE A 150 -2.26 -19.29 7.32
N ASP A 151 -1.37 -20.06 6.70
CA ASP A 151 -0.94 -19.85 5.31
C ASP A 151 -2.09 -19.90 4.31
N GLN A 152 -3.05 -20.79 4.51
CA GLN A 152 -4.29 -20.83 3.71
C GLN A 152 -5.12 -19.55 3.86
N GLY A 153 -5.19 -18.97 5.07
CA GLY A 153 -5.83 -17.69 5.30
C GLY A 153 -5.09 -16.55 4.62
N ILE A 154 -3.78 -16.51 4.77
CA ILE A 154 -2.89 -15.54 4.11
C ILE A 154 -3.04 -15.60 2.59
N SER A 155 -2.97 -16.80 2.01
CA SER A 155 -3.07 -16.98 0.55
C SER A 155 -4.43 -16.54 0.00
N ARG A 156 -5.52 -16.71 0.74
CA ARG A 156 -6.83 -16.16 0.34
C ARG A 156 -6.88 -14.65 0.45
N CYS A 157 -6.34 -14.08 1.53
CA CYS A 157 -6.32 -12.65 1.77
C CYS A 157 -5.44 -11.91 0.75
N LEU A 158 -4.26 -12.48 0.42
CA LEU A 158 -3.25 -11.86 -0.43
C LEU A 158 -3.22 -12.42 -1.87
N GLN A 159 -4.30 -13.03 -2.34
CA GLN A 159 -4.33 -13.77 -3.62
C GLN A 159 -3.90 -12.95 -4.85
N ASN A 160 -4.17 -11.65 -4.85
CA ASN A 160 -3.83 -10.73 -5.94
C ASN A 160 -2.77 -9.70 -5.54
N GLU A 161 -2.12 -9.90 -4.40
CA GLU A 161 -1.13 -8.99 -3.86
C GLU A 161 0.29 -9.46 -4.20
N ASN A 162 1.17 -8.48 -4.44
CA ASN A 162 2.61 -8.71 -4.62
C ASN A 162 3.43 -7.94 -3.58
N ALA A 163 2.79 -7.50 -2.50
CA ALA A 163 3.41 -6.74 -1.44
C ALA A 163 4.31 -7.63 -0.56
N PRO A 164 5.45 -7.13 -0.06
CA PRO A 164 6.32 -7.90 0.83
C PRO A 164 5.58 -8.36 2.09
N LEU A 165 5.80 -9.61 2.51
CA LEU A 165 5.33 -10.16 3.78
C LEU A 165 6.53 -10.38 4.71
N VAL A 166 6.52 -9.76 5.89
CA VAL A 166 7.56 -9.89 6.93
C VAL A 166 7.01 -10.74 8.08
N LEU A 167 7.79 -11.71 8.55
CA LEU A 167 7.46 -12.45 9.76
C LEU A 167 7.91 -11.68 11.01
N ALA A 168 7.09 -11.70 12.04
CA ALA A 168 7.46 -11.26 13.39
C ALA A 168 7.17 -12.40 14.37
N GLY A 169 8.15 -12.81 15.15
CA GLY A 169 8.00 -13.95 16.05
C GLY A 169 9.30 -14.41 16.67
N VAL A 170 9.24 -15.47 17.43
CA VAL A 170 10.43 -16.10 18.00
C VAL A 170 11.16 -16.90 16.92
N ASP A 171 12.48 -16.82 16.87
CA ASP A 171 13.33 -17.35 15.80
C ASP A 171 13.01 -18.77 15.33
N TYR A 172 12.71 -19.67 16.27
CA TYR A 172 12.44 -21.07 15.93
C TYR A 172 11.13 -21.28 15.13
N LEU A 173 10.20 -20.31 15.14
CA LEU A 173 8.94 -20.38 14.38
C LEU A 173 9.15 -20.08 12.89
N PHE A 174 10.14 -19.27 12.54
CA PHE A 174 10.36 -18.85 11.15
C PHE A 174 10.67 -20.02 10.20
N PRO A 175 11.62 -20.93 10.50
CA PRO A 175 11.84 -22.06 9.62
C PRO A 175 10.61 -22.96 9.51
N ILE A 176 9.83 -23.13 10.59
CA ILE A 176 8.63 -23.96 10.57
C ILE A 176 7.54 -23.34 9.67
N TYR A 177 7.34 -22.02 9.76
CA TYR A 177 6.38 -21.33 8.87
C TYR A 177 6.84 -21.38 7.41
N ARG A 178 8.13 -21.21 7.14
CA ARG A 178 8.67 -21.29 5.77
C ARG A 178 8.48 -22.64 5.10
N GLU A 179 8.44 -23.75 5.87
CA GLU A 179 8.16 -25.09 5.34
C GLU A 179 6.75 -25.19 4.74
N VAL A 180 5.82 -24.35 5.17
CA VAL A 180 4.40 -24.40 4.75
C VAL A 180 3.97 -23.18 3.91
N ASN A 181 4.78 -22.15 3.86
CA ASN A 181 4.47 -20.90 3.19
C ASN A 181 4.28 -21.09 1.68
N THR A 182 3.18 -20.56 1.15
CA THR A 182 2.88 -20.54 -0.29
C THR A 182 2.88 -19.13 -0.87
N TYR A 183 2.96 -18.08 -0.05
CA TYR A 183 3.00 -16.71 -0.53
C TYR A 183 4.38 -16.35 -1.08
N ALA A 184 4.42 -15.94 -2.36
CA ALA A 184 5.67 -15.74 -3.10
C ALA A 184 6.54 -14.57 -2.59
N CYS A 185 5.93 -13.56 -1.96
CA CYS A 185 6.62 -12.35 -1.53
C CYS A 185 7.01 -12.36 -0.03
N LEU A 186 7.08 -13.56 0.59
CA LEU A 186 7.62 -13.70 1.94
C LEU A 186 9.10 -13.31 1.98
N ARG A 187 9.47 -12.48 2.95
CA ARG A 187 10.86 -12.02 3.13
C ARG A 187 11.70 -13.03 3.92
N ASP A 188 12.99 -13.10 3.56
CA ASP A 188 13.95 -13.98 4.26
C ASP A 188 14.32 -13.47 5.65
N VAL A 189 14.21 -12.16 5.86
CA VAL A 189 14.48 -11.51 7.14
C VAL A 189 13.17 -11.22 7.86
N GLY A 190 13.12 -11.47 9.17
CA GLY A 190 11.97 -11.23 10.03
C GLY A 190 12.33 -10.44 11.28
N ILE A 191 11.32 -10.05 12.04
CA ILE A 191 11.43 -9.33 13.32
C ILE A 191 11.48 -10.36 14.45
N ASN A 192 12.62 -10.49 15.11
CA ASN A 192 12.80 -11.42 16.21
C ASN A 192 12.21 -10.90 17.51
N GLY A 193 11.61 -11.79 18.29
CA GLY A 193 11.04 -11.52 19.60
C GLY A 193 9.61 -11.98 19.75
N ASN A 194 9.07 -11.88 20.98
CA ASN A 194 7.66 -12.22 21.23
C ASN A 194 6.74 -11.11 20.68
N PRO A 195 5.93 -11.37 19.63
CA PRO A 195 5.07 -10.34 19.05
C PRO A 195 3.83 -10.05 19.90
N ASP A 196 3.48 -10.92 20.88
CA ASP A 196 2.31 -10.72 21.74
C ASP A 196 2.45 -9.51 22.64
N GLU A 197 3.69 -9.14 22.99
CA GLU A 197 4.03 -8.01 23.86
C GLU A 197 4.29 -6.71 23.08
N GLN A 198 4.38 -6.77 21.76
CA GLN A 198 4.69 -5.63 20.91
C GLN A 198 3.41 -4.98 20.36
N LYS A 199 3.41 -3.65 20.36
CA LYS A 199 2.34 -2.89 19.70
C LYS A 199 2.45 -3.01 18.18
N SER A 200 1.34 -2.87 17.50
CA SER A 200 1.28 -2.91 16.03
C SER A 200 2.19 -1.87 15.38
N GLU A 201 2.27 -0.66 15.96
CA GLU A 201 3.09 0.44 15.45
C GLU A 201 4.60 0.14 15.59
N GLU A 202 5.01 -0.58 16.65
CA GLU A 202 6.41 -1.00 16.83
C GLU A 202 6.79 -2.07 15.81
N LEU A 203 5.89 -3.03 15.57
CA LEU A 203 6.09 -4.06 14.53
C LEU A 203 6.17 -3.44 13.14
N GLN A 204 5.28 -2.49 12.84
CA GLN A 204 5.27 -1.75 11.58
C GLN A 204 6.58 -1.00 11.36
N THR A 205 7.08 -0.26 12.37
CA THR A 205 8.33 0.51 12.27
C THR A 205 9.53 -0.41 11.99
N LYS A 206 9.66 -1.52 12.74
CA LYS A 206 10.73 -2.49 12.52
C LYS A 206 10.64 -3.18 11.15
N ALA A 207 9.42 -3.52 10.72
CA ALA A 207 9.20 -4.11 9.40
C ALA A 207 9.53 -3.12 8.28
N TRP A 208 9.18 -1.84 8.45
CA TRP A 208 9.53 -0.80 7.49
C TRP A 208 11.05 -0.71 7.25
N GLU A 209 11.86 -0.80 8.30
CA GLU A 209 13.33 -0.81 8.16
C GLU A 209 13.82 -1.96 7.26
N LEU A 210 13.13 -3.11 7.30
CA LEU A 210 13.47 -4.29 6.49
C LEU A 210 13.00 -4.20 5.04
N VAL A 211 11.87 -3.55 4.78
CA VAL A 211 11.26 -3.50 3.44
C VAL A 211 11.55 -2.21 2.67
N SER A 212 11.85 -1.10 3.36
CA SER A 212 12.14 0.19 2.72
C SER A 212 13.24 0.14 1.65
N PRO A 213 14.32 -0.66 1.79
CA PRO A 213 15.32 -0.78 0.72
C PRO A 213 14.76 -1.35 -0.59
N LEU A 214 13.67 -2.14 -0.53
CA LEU A 214 13.03 -2.69 -1.74
C LEU A 214 12.32 -1.60 -2.53
N PHE A 215 11.60 -0.73 -1.82
CA PHE A 215 10.89 0.38 -2.43
C PHE A 215 11.85 1.44 -2.97
N MET A 216 12.93 1.73 -2.23
CA MET A 216 14.01 2.60 -2.72
C MET A 216 14.66 2.03 -3.97
N LYS A 217 14.94 0.73 -3.99
CA LYS A 217 15.53 0.08 -5.16
C LYS A 217 14.67 0.20 -6.42
N GLN A 218 13.36 0.01 -6.31
CA GLN A 218 12.45 0.16 -7.45
C GLN A 218 12.53 1.57 -8.06
N ARG A 219 12.60 2.59 -7.21
CA ARG A 219 12.78 3.97 -7.64
C ARG A 219 14.15 4.20 -8.28
N ASP A 220 15.22 3.69 -7.66
CA ASP A 220 16.58 3.82 -8.17
C ASP A 220 16.77 3.09 -9.49
N ASP A 221 16.18 1.92 -9.65
CA ASP A 221 16.15 1.18 -10.93
C ASP A 221 15.40 1.97 -12.00
N ALA A 222 14.27 2.60 -11.65
CA ALA A 222 13.50 3.46 -12.55
C ALA A 222 14.31 4.73 -12.97
N LEU A 223 15.00 5.38 -12.02
CA LEU A 223 15.89 6.51 -12.27
C LEU A 223 17.04 6.11 -13.20
N THR A 224 17.68 4.97 -12.92
CA THR A 224 18.75 4.43 -13.76
C THR A 224 18.25 4.21 -15.19
N ARG A 225 17.05 3.65 -15.35
CA ARG A 225 16.45 3.43 -16.66
C ARG A 225 16.12 4.73 -17.38
N TYR A 226 15.63 5.75 -16.68
CA TYR A 226 15.40 7.08 -17.24
C TYR A 226 16.70 7.64 -17.84
N HIS A 227 17.80 7.64 -17.07
CA HIS A 227 19.08 8.16 -17.52
C HIS A 227 19.68 7.37 -18.70
N GLN A 228 19.52 6.04 -18.72
CA GLN A 228 19.96 5.20 -19.84
C GLN A 228 19.23 5.50 -21.14
N LEU A 229 17.96 5.93 -21.06
CA LEU A 229 17.13 6.23 -22.22
C LEU A 229 17.17 7.71 -22.62
N THR A 230 17.83 8.56 -21.84
CA THR A 230 17.98 9.99 -22.15
C THR A 230 18.65 10.16 -23.52
N GLY A 231 18.07 11.01 -24.37
CA GLY A 231 18.57 11.25 -25.75
C GLY A 231 18.13 10.20 -26.77
N SER A 232 17.45 9.13 -26.38
CA SER A 232 16.96 8.09 -27.31
C SER A 232 15.59 8.40 -27.94
N GLY A 233 14.95 9.51 -27.54
CA GLY A 233 13.58 9.83 -27.90
C GLY A 233 12.52 9.13 -27.04
N ARG A 234 12.95 8.29 -26.09
CA ARG A 234 12.04 7.55 -25.17
C ARG A 234 11.89 8.21 -23.81
N THR A 235 12.43 9.39 -23.60
CA THR A 235 12.25 10.18 -22.39
C THR A 235 11.83 11.59 -22.75
N SER A 236 11.06 12.22 -21.87
CA SER A 236 10.71 13.64 -21.97
C SER A 236 10.49 14.23 -20.58
N ASN A 237 10.83 15.50 -20.43
CA ASN A 237 10.50 16.34 -19.28
C ASN A 237 9.63 17.56 -19.68
N ASP A 238 9.21 17.61 -20.95
CA ASP A 238 8.26 18.60 -21.43
C ASP A 238 6.83 18.23 -21.02
N VAL A 239 6.16 19.13 -20.29
CA VAL A 239 4.85 18.85 -19.70
C VAL A 239 3.80 18.53 -20.76
N ALA A 240 3.75 19.28 -21.87
CA ALA A 240 2.77 19.05 -22.93
C ALA A 240 2.96 17.66 -23.56
N THR A 241 4.17 17.34 -23.94
CA THR A 241 4.54 16.04 -24.54
C THR A 241 4.19 14.88 -23.61
N VAL A 242 4.49 14.99 -22.30
CA VAL A 242 4.22 13.94 -21.33
C VAL A 242 2.72 13.78 -21.08
N VAL A 243 1.97 14.87 -20.97
CA VAL A 243 0.50 14.85 -20.81
C VAL A 243 -0.16 14.15 -22.03
N GLU A 244 0.23 14.52 -23.24
CA GLU A 244 -0.27 13.89 -24.47
C GLU A 244 0.09 12.39 -24.54
N ALA A 245 1.33 12.03 -24.18
CA ALA A 245 1.77 10.64 -24.12
C ALA A 245 1.02 9.83 -23.03
N ALA A 246 0.73 10.43 -21.87
CA ALA A 246 -0.03 9.79 -20.82
C ALA A 246 -1.48 9.49 -21.26
N PHE A 247 -2.12 10.41 -21.97
CA PHE A 247 -3.43 10.19 -22.57
C PHE A 247 -3.44 9.00 -23.54
N LEU A 248 -2.42 8.89 -24.37
CA LEU A 248 -2.27 7.81 -25.35
C LEU A 248 -1.78 6.48 -24.74
N GLY A 249 -1.61 6.40 -23.40
CA GLY A 249 -1.12 5.21 -22.72
C GLY A 249 0.35 4.86 -23.02
N ARG A 250 1.13 5.82 -23.55
CA ARG A 250 2.54 5.62 -23.93
C ARG A 250 3.51 5.76 -22.77
N VAL A 251 3.09 6.34 -21.64
CA VAL A 251 3.97 6.49 -20.48
C VAL A 251 4.11 5.16 -19.74
N GLU A 252 5.34 4.69 -19.61
CA GLU A 252 5.71 3.51 -18.83
C GLU A 252 5.99 3.90 -17.37
N MET A 253 6.79 4.94 -17.18
CA MET A 253 7.15 5.47 -15.86
C MET A 253 7.07 6.99 -15.87
N LEU A 254 6.48 7.55 -14.84
CA LEU A 254 6.36 8.98 -14.62
C LEU A 254 6.94 9.36 -13.27
N PHE A 255 7.91 10.26 -13.25
CA PHE A 255 8.36 10.98 -12.05
C PHE A 255 7.65 12.32 -12.00
N VAL A 256 7.03 12.67 -10.87
CA VAL A 256 6.24 13.89 -10.74
C VAL A 256 6.50 14.60 -9.42
N GLY A 257 6.70 15.90 -9.48
CA GLY A 257 6.91 16.76 -8.31
C GLY A 257 5.60 17.02 -7.54
N VAL A 258 5.60 16.75 -6.24
CA VAL A 258 4.53 17.13 -5.31
C VAL A 258 4.81 18.55 -4.79
N GLY A 259 3.76 19.31 -4.49
CA GLY A 259 3.89 20.70 -3.99
C GLY A 259 4.01 21.76 -5.09
N ILE A 260 4.19 21.39 -6.34
CA ILE A 260 4.18 22.30 -7.48
C ILE A 260 3.06 21.97 -8.44
N GLN A 261 2.53 22.94 -9.16
CA GLN A 261 1.43 22.78 -10.12
C GLN A 261 1.85 23.34 -11.49
N ARG A 262 1.26 22.78 -12.54
CA ARG A 262 1.30 23.31 -13.91
C ARG A 262 -0.12 23.37 -14.43
N TRP A 263 -0.65 24.57 -14.39
CA TRP A 263 -2.04 24.84 -14.77
C TRP A 263 -2.23 24.81 -16.28
N GLY A 264 -3.39 24.34 -16.71
CA GLY A 264 -3.71 24.29 -18.12
C GLY A 264 -4.94 23.43 -18.39
N GLN A 265 -5.20 23.20 -19.67
CA GLN A 265 -6.32 22.42 -20.14
C GLN A 265 -5.83 21.31 -21.07
N PHE A 266 -6.49 20.17 -21.00
CA PHE A 266 -6.26 19.09 -21.95
C PHE A 266 -7.47 18.93 -22.87
N ASP A 267 -7.26 19.20 -24.16
CA ASP A 267 -8.26 18.96 -25.19
C ASP A 267 -8.22 17.47 -25.59
N GLN A 268 -9.24 16.73 -25.14
CA GLN A 268 -9.34 15.29 -25.44
C GLN A 268 -9.70 15.00 -26.90
N GLU A 269 -10.36 15.93 -27.61
CA GLU A 269 -10.75 15.75 -29.02
C GLU A 269 -9.53 15.84 -29.92
N HIS A 270 -8.63 16.78 -29.64
CA HIS A 270 -7.42 17.00 -30.42
C HIS A 270 -6.18 16.35 -29.82
N GLY A 271 -6.28 15.80 -28.59
CA GLY A 271 -5.16 15.16 -27.89
C GLY A 271 -4.02 16.11 -27.52
N ARG A 272 -4.33 17.39 -27.23
CA ARG A 272 -3.33 18.43 -26.98
C ARG A 272 -3.47 19.05 -25.61
N ALA A 273 -2.32 19.36 -25.01
CA ALA A 273 -2.23 20.09 -23.74
C ALA A 273 -1.92 21.57 -24.00
N GLU A 274 -2.70 22.46 -23.40
CA GLU A 274 -2.43 23.89 -23.33
C GLU A 274 -2.00 24.27 -21.93
N ILE A 275 -0.81 24.85 -21.80
CA ILE A 275 -0.21 25.19 -20.51
C ILE A 275 -0.33 26.69 -20.31
N HIS A 276 -0.79 27.10 -19.11
CA HIS A 276 -0.93 28.49 -18.74
C HIS A 276 0.13 28.87 -17.67
N ALA A 277 0.62 30.10 -17.74
CA ALA A 277 1.58 30.64 -16.76
C ALA A 277 0.95 30.81 -15.36
N GLU A 278 -0.34 31.17 -15.34
CA GLU A 278 -1.13 31.36 -14.14
C GLU A 278 -2.45 30.59 -14.28
N ALA A 279 -3.00 30.14 -13.14
CA ALA A 279 -4.26 29.41 -13.12
C ALA A 279 -5.43 30.26 -13.68
N GLN A 280 -6.15 29.70 -14.61
CA GLN A 280 -7.34 30.29 -15.24
C GLN A 280 -8.59 29.49 -14.88
N PRO A 281 -9.79 30.11 -14.98
CA PRO A 281 -11.04 29.40 -14.75
C PRO A 281 -11.19 28.19 -15.71
N GLY A 282 -11.33 27.00 -15.15
CA GLY A 282 -11.45 25.75 -15.90
C GLY A 282 -10.15 24.98 -16.11
N ASP A 283 -9.02 25.52 -15.64
CA ASP A 283 -7.75 24.79 -15.65
C ASP A 283 -7.74 23.65 -14.65
N GLU A 284 -6.92 22.67 -14.99
CA GLU A 284 -6.53 21.56 -14.12
C GLU A 284 -5.01 21.56 -13.91
N ASP A 285 -4.53 20.95 -12.85
CA ASP A 285 -3.11 20.69 -12.74
C ASP A 285 -2.73 19.54 -13.68
N LEU A 286 -1.99 19.87 -14.73
CA LEU A 286 -1.57 18.93 -15.76
C LEU A 286 -0.60 17.88 -15.24
N LEU A 287 0.12 18.15 -14.14
CA LEU A 287 0.98 17.15 -13.48
C LEU A 287 0.13 16.07 -12.79
N ASP A 288 -0.94 16.47 -12.08
CA ASP A 288 -1.90 15.55 -11.50
C ASP A 288 -2.60 14.73 -12.61
N TRP A 289 -3.00 15.41 -13.67
CA TRP A 289 -3.66 14.78 -14.81
C TRP A 289 -2.77 13.70 -15.45
N ALA A 290 -1.51 14.00 -15.73
CA ALA A 290 -0.55 13.05 -16.29
C ALA A 290 -0.34 11.84 -15.39
N ALA A 291 -0.21 12.07 -14.07
CA ALA A 291 -0.04 11.00 -13.09
C ALA A 291 -1.24 10.04 -13.08
N ILE A 292 -2.45 10.57 -13.01
CA ILE A 292 -3.68 9.75 -13.00
C ILE A 292 -3.86 8.99 -14.32
N GLN A 293 -3.58 9.61 -15.49
CA GLN A 293 -3.66 8.89 -16.77
C GLN A 293 -2.59 7.80 -16.87
N THR A 294 -1.37 8.05 -16.42
CA THR A 294 -0.32 7.03 -16.39
C THR A 294 -0.75 5.81 -15.58
N LEU A 295 -1.31 6.01 -14.38
CA LEU A 295 -1.82 4.92 -13.53
C LEU A 295 -2.98 4.17 -14.20
N ARG A 296 -3.95 4.88 -14.75
CA ARG A 296 -5.10 4.26 -15.43
C ARG A 296 -4.68 3.39 -16.62
N ASN A 297 -3.57 3.73 -17.26
CA ASN A 297 -3.00 2.99 -18.38
C ASN A 297 -1.93 1.96 -17.94
N GLY A 298 -1.83 1.64 -16.63
CA GLY A 298 -0.93 0.62 -16.09
C GLY A 298 0.55 1.01 -16.13
N GLY A 299 0.86 2.31 -16.12
CA GLY A 299 2.22 2.83 -15.92
C GLY A 299 2.52 3.05 -14.44
N ALA A 300 3.80 3.11 -14.10
CA ALA A 300 4.27 3.42 -12.76
C ALA A 300 4.39 4.94 -12.54
N VAL A 301 4.05 5.41 -11.33
CA VAL A 301 4.19 6.83 -10.96
C VAL A 301 5.03 6.94 -9.69
N PHE A 302 6.08 7.75 -9.76
CA PHE A 302 6.96 8.09 -8.63
C PHE A 302 6.74 9.56 -8.26
N ALA A 303 5.92 9.78 -7.24
CA ALA A 303 5.60 11.13 -6.73
C ALA A 303 6.54 11.47 -5.57
N SER A 304 7.29 12.56 -5.69
CA SER A 304 8.28 12.96 -4.71
C SER A 304 8.46 14.49 -4.66
N SER A 305 9.36 14.97 -3.80
CA SER A 305 9.71 16.40 -3.81
C SER A 305 10.26 16.81 -5.21
N PRO A 306 10.04 18.05 -5.66
CA PRO A 306 10.53 18.49 -6.97
C PRO A 306 12.04 18.33 -7.16
N SER A 307 12.82 18.44 -6.08
CA SER A 307 14.28 18.24 -6.11
C SER A 307 14.70 16.79 -6.38
N GLU A 308 13.80 15.85 -6.21
CA GLU A 308 14.04 14.41 -6.43
C GLU A 308 13.52 13.92 -7.78
N VAL A 309 12.82 14.78 -8.54
CA VAL A 309 12.45 14.48 -9.94
C VAL A 309 13.71 14.57 -10.81
N PRO A 310 13.93 13.66 -11.77
CA PRO A 310 15.06 13.73 -12.69
C PRO A 310 15.23 15.11 -13.31
N ASP A 311 16.48 15.57 -13.40
CA ASP A 311 16.88 16.86 -13.95
C ASP A 311 16.29 18.09 -13.22
N GLY A 312 15.73 17.93 -12.00
CA GLY A 312 15.10 19.00 -11.24
C GLY A 312 13.84 19.59 -11.89
N MET A 313 13.18 18.81 -12.73
CA MET A 313 12.02 19.23 -13.50
C MET A 313 10.70 19.05 -12.72
N ALA A 314 9.61 19.60 -13.23
CA ALA A 314 8.28 19.42 -12.62
C ALA A 314 7.76 17.98 -12.79
N LEU A 315 8.10 17.35 -13.93
CA LEU A 315 7.89 15.95 -14.22
C LEU A 315 8.97 15.45 -15.16
N SER A 316 9.14 14.12 -15.21
CA SER A 316 9.96 13.42 -16.19
C SER A 316 9.35 12.06 -16.48
N ALA A 317 9.35 11.64 -17.73
CA ALA A 317 8.70 10.39 -18.13
C ALA A 317 9.60 9.48 -18.96
N VAL A 318 9.37 8.18 -18.86
CA VAL A 318 9.88 7.15 -19.78
C VAL A 318 8.71 6.61 -20.59
N PHE A 319 8.87 6.55 -21.90
CA PHE A 319 7.87 6.04 -22.81
C PHE A 319 8.12 4.56 -23.14
N ARG A 320 7.02 3.83 -23.38
CA ARG A 320 7.06 2.41 -23.77
C ARG A 320 7.71 2.19 -25.14
N PHE A 321 7.46 3.12 -26.05
CA PHE A 321 7.95 3.12 -27.44
C PHE A 321 8.03 4.54 -28.01
#